data_647d7cf439d09a02e06103b57066dde1
#
_entry.id   647d7cf439d09a02e06103b57066dde1
#
_cell.length_a   1.000
_cell.length_b   1.000
_cell.length_c   1.000
_cell.angle_alpha   90.00
_cell.angle_beta   90.00
_cell.angle_gamma   90.00
#
_symmetry.space_group_name_H-M   'P 1'
#
loop_
_entity.id
_entity.type
_entity.pdbx_description
1 polymer ?
#
loop_
_entity_poly.entity_id
_entity_poly.type
_entity_poly.pdbx_seq_one_letter_code
_entity_poly.pdbx_strand_id
1 'polypeptide(L)'
;MNIREETKQMKLAAPLLAAMPIEQRNRALALIKTRLNEHREEIFEANRKDLSLALENHVAPAVMKRLTFDEAKLADVTQELESLQSLPDPIGKITLHRQLDEGLTLTRVTCPIGVIGVIFEARPDALVQISSLCLKS
;
A
#
# COMPACT_ATOMS: atom_id res chain seq x y z
N MET A 1 13.46 0.51 -16.73
CA MET A 1 13.19 1.27 -15.48
C MET A 1 14.51 1.46 -14.74
N ASN A 2 14.87 2.69 -14.39
CA ASN A 2 16.09 2.96 -13.60
C ASN A 2 15.68 3.13 -12.12
N ILE A 3 15.83 2.06 -11.34
CA ILE A 3 15.42 2.03 -9.92
C ILE A 3 16.03 3.17 -9.10
N ARG A 4 17.28 3.56 -9.41
CA ARG A 4 17.95 4.66 -8.69
C ARG A 4 17.26 6.00 -8.93
N GLU A 5 16.87 6.27 -10.18
CA GLU A 5 16.20 7.54 -10.53
C GLU A 5 14.78 7.59 -9.96
N GLU A 6 14.03 6.48 -10.08
CA GLU A 6 12.70 6.35 -9.49
C GLU A 6 12.74 6.55 -7.97
N THR A 7 13.67 5.90 -7.28
CA THR A 7 13.82 6.05 -5.82
C THR A 7 14.16 7.49 -5.43
N LYS A 8 14.96 8.19 -6.24
CA LYS A 8 15.27 9.60 -6.02
C LYS A 8 14.03 10.48 -6.14
N GLN A 9 13.20 10.26 -7.17
CA GLN A 9 11.94 10.98 -7.35
C GLN A 9 10.97 10.70 -6.20
N MET A 10 10.84 9.44 -5.77
CA MET A 10 10.03 9.07 -4.61
C MET A 10 10.50 9.78 -3.33
N LYS A 11 11.81 9.85 -3.12
CA LYS A 11 12.39 10.55 -1.96
C LYS A 11 12.10 12.06 -1.98
N LEU A 12 12.07 12.68 -3.15
CA LEU A 12 11.69 14.09 -3.31
C LEU A 12 10.18 14.32 -3.09
N ALA A 13 9.33 13.34 -3.46
CA ALA A 13 7.89 13.42 -3.28
C ALA A 13 7.43 13.06 -1.85
N ALA A 14 8.20 12.28 -1.10
CA ALA A 14 7.83 11.81 0.23
C ALA A 14 7.44 12.93 1.23
N PRO A 15 8.13 14.09 1.30
CA PRO A 15 7.72 15.19 2.17
C PRO A 15 6.35 15.79 1.79
N LEU A 16 6.02 15.81 0.50
CA LEU A 16 4.71 16.28 0.02
C LEU A 16 3.59 15.34 0.46
N LEU A 17 3.82 14.04 0.34
CA LEU A 17 2.87 13.02 0.82
C LEU A 17 2.71 13.08 2.34
N ALA A 18 3.81 13.26 3.09
CA ALA A 18 3.81 13.39 4.54
C ALA A 18 2.99 14.59 5.04
N ALA A 19 2.96 15.70 4.26
CA ALA A 19 2.18 16.90 4.57
C ALA A 19 0.72 16.83 4.09
N MET A 20 0.34 15.76 3.37
CA MET A 20 -0.99 15.63 2.78
C MET A 20 -2.05 15.31 3.86
N PRO A 21 -3.19 16.03 3.88
CA PRO A 21 -4.29 15.73 4.80
C PRO A 21 -4.83 14.30 4.65
N ILE A 22 -5.34 13.73 5.74
CA ILE A 22 -5.89 12.36 5.75
C ILE A 22 -7.02 12.20 4.74
N GLU A 23 -7.83 13.22 4.51
CA GLU A 23 -8.95 13.22 3.55
C GLU A 23 -8.45 13.00 2.12
N GLN A 24 -7.33 13.59 1.74
CA GLN A 24 -6.73 13.41 0.42
C GLN A 24 -6.14 12.00 0.28
N ARG A 25 -5.46 11.48 1.31
CA ARG A 25 -4.94 10.10 1.32
C ARG A 25 -6.09 9.09 1.24
N ASN A 26 -7.16 9.29 2.00
CA ASN A 26 -8.36 8.45 1.93
C ASN A 26 -9.07 8.53 0.58
N ARG A 27 -9.13 9.72 -0.05
CA ARG A 27 -9.66 9.88 -1.41
C ARG A 27 -8.82 9.10 -2.44
N ALA A 28 -7.50 9.10 -2.31
CA ALA A 28 -6.64 8.31 -3.18
C ALA A 28 -6.91 6.80 -3.03
N LEU A 29 -7.09 6.30 -1.79
CA LEU A 29 -7.48 4.91 -1.53
C LEU A 29 -8.84 4.56 -2.16
N ALA A 30 -9.83 5.46 -2.05
CA ALA A 30 -11.13 5.28 -2.69
C ALA A 30 -11.02 5.20 -4.22
N LEU A 31 -10.18 6.06 -4.83
CA LEU A 31 -9.94 6.03 -6.26
C LEU A 31 -9.22 4.74 -6.70
N ILE A 32 -8.26 4.25 -5.94
CA ILE A 32 -7.60 2.95 -6.21
C ILE A 32 -8.66 1.85 -6.25
N LYS A 33 -9.55 1.77 -5.24
CA LYS A 33 -10.65 0.80 -5.21
C LYS A 33 -11.53 0.90 -6.46
N THR A 34 -11.95 2.11 -6.84
CA THR A 34 -12.78 2.34 -8.03
C THR A 34 -12.07 1.84 -9.29
N ARG A 35 -10.80 2.21 -9.48
CA ARG A 35 -10.01 1.81 -10.66
C ARG A 35 -9.77 0.30 -10.74
N LEU A 36 -9.53 -0.37 -9.62
CA LEU A 36 -9.41 -1.84 -9.60
C LEU A 36 -10.69 -2.52 -10.09
N ASN A 37 -11.86 -2.03 -9.68
CA ASN A 37 -13.13 -2.58 -10.14
C ASN A 37 -13.44 -2.25 -11.61
N GLU A 38 -13.12 -1.03 -12.07
CA GLU A 38 -13.30 -0.62 -13.47
C GLU A 38 -12.45 -1.45 -14.43
N HIS A 39 -11.21 -1.78 -14.03
CA HIS A 39 -10.24 -2.52 -14.85
C HIS A 39 -10.13 -4.01 -14.49
N ARG A 40 -11.10 -4.56 -13.76
CA ARG A 40 -11.04 -5.95 -13.26
C ARG A 40 -10.80 -6.98 -14.37
N GLU A 41 -11.48 -6.84 -15.50
CA GLU A 41 -11.36 -7.81 -16.61
C GLU A 41 -9.95 -7.80 -17.22
N GLU A 42 -9.35 -6.62 -17.36
CA GLU A 42 -7.96 -6.46 -17.83
C GLU A 42 -6.97 -7.12 -16.87
N ILE A 43 -7.19 -6.93 -15.55
CA ILE A 43 -6.36 -7.51 -14.49
C ILE A 43 -6.48 -9.04 -14.51
N PHE A 44 -7.70 -9.58 -14.60
CA PHE A 44 -7.93 -11.02 -14.65
C PHE A 44 -7.36 -11.65 -15.92
N GLU A 45 -7.47 -10.97 -17.06
CA GLU A 45 -6.86 -11.43 -18.31
C GLU A 45 -5.33 -11.49 -18.21
N ALA A 46 -4.70 -10.46 -17.63
CA ALA A 46 -3.26 -10.46 -17.39
C ALA A 46 -2.85 -11.59 -16.44
N ASN A 47 -3.60 -11.79 -15.35
CA ASN A 47 -3.32 -12.87 -14.40
C ASN A 47 -3.51 -14.26 -15.01
N ARG A 48 -4.50 -14.47 -15.88
CA ARG A 48 -4.65 -15.75 -16.63
C ARG A 48 -3.42 -16.05 -17.47
N LYS A 49 -2.81 -15.05 -18.11
CA LYS A 49 -1.57 -15.22 -18.89
C LYS A 49 -0.39 -15.60 -18.00
N ASP A 50 -0.27 -14.94 -16.85
CA ASP A 50 0.77 -15.26 -15.86
C ASP A 50 0.64 -16.69 -15.32
N LEU A 51 -0.59 -17.12 -15.03
CA LEU A 51 -0.88 -18.48 -14.56
C LEU A 51 -0.56 -19.53 -15.64
N SER A 52 -0.90 -19.27 -16.91
CA SER A 52 -0.56 -20.17 -18.01
C SER A 52 0.95 -20.33 -18.16
N LEU A 53 1.69 -19.21 -18.13
CA LEU A 53 3.15 -19.23 -18.20
C LEU A 53 3.79 -19.94 -17.00
N ALA A 54 3.24 -19.73 -15.81
CA ALA A 54 3.72 -20.39 -14.59
C ALA A 54 3.47 -21.91 -14.64
N LEU A 55 2.35 -22.35 -15.22
CA LEU A 55 2.05 -23.76 -15.41
C LEU A 55 3.02 -24.41 -16.41
N GLU A 56 3.30 -23.75 -17.54
CA GLU A 56 4.29 -24.21 -18.53
C GLU A 56 5.68 -24.36 -17.93
N ASN A 57 6.04 -23.46 -17.01
CA ASN A 57 7.32 -23.49 -16.29
C ASN A 57 7.34 -24.43 -15.06
N HIS A 58 6.31 -25.27 -14.89
CA HIS A 58 6.20 -26.22 -13.78
C HIS A 58 6.36 -25.59 -12.39
N VAL A 59 5.83 -24.38 -12.21
CA VAL A 59 5.88 -23.66 -10.93
C VAL A 59 5.11 -24.46 -9.87
N ALA A 60 5.65 -24.53 -8.65
CA ALA A 60 5.06 -25.29 -7.56
C ALA A 60 3.61 -24.86 -7.24
N PRO A 61 2.70 -25.80 -6.91
CA PRO A 61 1.29 -25.52 -6.66
C PRO A 61 1.05 -24.45 -5.59
N ALA A 62 1.90 -24.39 -4.56
CA ALA A 62 1.81 -23.39 -3.50
C ALA A 62 2.10 -21.96 -4.02
N VAL A 63 2.96 -21.81 -5.03
CA VAL A 63 3.23 -20.53 -5.69
C VAL A 63 2.10 -20.17 -6.63
N MET A 64 1.58 -21.15 -7.39
CA MET A 64 0.40 -20.98 -8.26
C MET A 64 -0.80 -20.41 -7.49
N LYS A 65 -1.09 -20.98 -6.31
CA LYS A 65 -2.17 -20.51 -5.42
C LYS A 65 -1.96 -19.03 -4.99
N ARG A 66 -0.72 -18.62 -4.73
CA ARG A 66 -0.40 -17.24 -4.37
C ARG A 66 -0.47 -16.27 -5.56
N LEU A 67 -0.12 -16.76 -6.76
CA LEU A 67 -0.15 -15.99 -8.00
C LEU A 67 -1.57 -15.72 -8.49
N THR A 68 -2.53 -16.57 -8.13
CA THR A 68 -3.94 -16.42 -8.54
C THR A 68 -4.52 -15.11 -7.99
N PHE A 69 -5.09 -14.31 -8.89
CA PHE A 69 -5.84 -13.09 -8.58
C PHE A 69 -7.18 -13.13 -9.29
N ASP A 70 -8.21 -13.54 -8.58
CA ASP A 70 -9.57 -13.76 -9.05
C ASP A 70 -10.56 -12.78 -8.41
N GLU A 71 -11.86 -12.98 -8.68
CA GLU A 71 -12.94 -12.16 -8.13
C GLU A 71 -12.93 -12.13 -6.58
N ALA A 72 -12.65 -13.28 -5.96
CA ALA A 72 -12.57 -13.36 -4.49
C ALA A 72 -11.41 -12.51 -3.95
N LYS A 73 -10.25 -12.59 -4.58
CA LYS A 73 -9.09 -11.78 -4.24
C LYS A 73 -9.32 -10.29 -4.46
N LEU A 74 -10.00 -9.93 -5.54
CA LEU A 74 -10.38 -8.54 -5.79
C LEU A 74 -11.34 -8.03 -4.72
N ALA A 75 -12.32 -8.83 -4.32
CA ALA A 75 -13.27 -8.49 -3.26
C ALA A 75 -12.54 -8.29 -1.92
N ASP A 76 -11.63 -9.19 -1.54
CA ASP A 76 -10.82 -9.09 -0.33
C ASP A 76 -10.01 -7.77 -0.31
N VAL A 77 -9.27 -7.49 -1.38
CA VAL A 77 -8.44 -6.29 -1.49
C VAL A 77 -9.26 -5.01 -1.46
N THR A 78 -10.42 -4.99 -2.09
CA THR A 78 -11.31 -3.81 -2.07
C THR A 78 -11.95 -3.58 -0.71
N GLN A 79 -12.26 -4.64 0.03
CA GLN A 79 -12.73 -4.56 1.41
C GLN A 79 -11.63 -4.08 2.37
N GLU A 80 -10.39 -4.55 2.17
CA GLU A 80 -9.23 -4.07 2.92
C GLU A 80 -8.99 -2.57 2.71
N LEU A 81 -9.14 -2.07 1.46
CA LEU A 81 -9.05 -0.64 1.17
C LEU A 81 -10.12 0.18 1.90
N GLU A 82 -11.36 -0.30 1.98
CA GLU A 82 -12.44 0.35 2.76
C GLU A 82 -12.11 0.36 4.26
N SER A 83 -11.66 -0.77 4.78
CA SER A 83 -11.25 -0.89 6.17
C SER A 83 -10.12 0.07 6.50
N LEU A 84 -9.11 0.16 5.60
CA LEU A 84 -7.98 1.08 5.76
C LEU A 84 -8.42 2.55 5.75
N GLN A 85 -9.39 2.93 4.91
CA GLN A 85 -9.94 4.30 4.90
C GLN A 85 -10.60 4.65 6.24
N SER A 86 -11.29 3.69 6.89
CA SER A 86 -12.00 3.91 8.15
C SER A 86 -11.06 4.08 9.35
N LEU A 87 -9.81 3.64 9.26
CA LEU A 87 -8.83 3.80 10.33
C LEU A 87 -8.49 5.27 10.57
N PRO A 88 -8.26 5.66 11.83
CA PRO A 88 -7.83 7.01 12.17
C PRO A 88 -6.47 7.32 11.55
N ASP A 89 -6.17 8.62 11.40
CA ASP A 89 -4.86 9.06 10.89
C ASP A 89 -3.73 8.56 11.80
N PRO A 90 -2.76 7.80 11.27
CA PRO A 90 -1.61 7.36 12.06
C PRO A 90 -0.57 8.46 12.28
N ILE A 91 -0.61 9.56 11.52
CA ILE A 91 0.37 10.64 11.54
C ILE A 91 -0.03 11.73 12.54
N GLY A 92 0.95 12.34 13.20
CA GLY A 92 0.73 13.46 14.11
C GLY A 92 0.10 13.09 15.45
N LYS A 93 -0.04 11.82 15.78
CA LYS A 93 -0.57 11.39 17.09
C LYS A 93 0.44 11.65 18.20
N ILE A 94 0.00 12.33 19.25
CA ILE A 94 0.77 12.47 20.48
C ILE A 94 0.63 11.16 21.27
N THR A 95 1.73 10.44 21.41
CA THR A 95 1.80 9.15 22.12
C THR A 95 2.45 9.27 23.50
N LEU A 96 3.10 10.41 23.78
CA LEU A 96 3.63 10.78 25.08
C LEU A 96 3.60 12.30 25.19
N HIS A 97 3.16 12.80 26.34
CA HIS A 97 3.29 14.20 26.75
C HIS A 97 3.64 14.23 28.23
N ARG A 98 4.82 14.70 28.57
CA ARG A 98 5.34 14.63 29.93
C ARG A 98 6.17 15.89 30.24
N GLN A 99 5.90 16.51 31.36
CA GLN A 99 6.76 17.53 31.91
C GLN A 99 7.97 16.85 32.59
N LEU A 100 9.17 17.20 32.19
CA LEU A 100 10.43 16.69 32.75
C LEU A 100 10.95 17.58 33.85
N ASP A 101 10.77 18.92 33.72
CA ASP A 101 11.12 19.94 34.68
C ASP A 101 10.25 21.18 34.45
N GLU A 102 10.37 22.21 35.30
CA GLU A 102 9.65 23.47 35.14
C GLU A 102 10.00 24.10 33.77
N GLY A 103 8.98 24.31 32.94
CA GLY A 103 9.12 24.84 31.58
C GLY A 103 9.68 23.88 30.55
N LEU A 104 10.04 22.62 30.90
CA LEU A 104 10.56 21.58 29.98
C LEU A 104 9.56 20.47 29.79
N THR A 105 8.99 20.40 28.59
CA THR A 105 8.01 19.36 28.22
C THR A 105 8.54 18.47 27.10
N LEU A 106 8.44 17.15 27.26
CA LEU A 106 8.70 16.14 26.25
C LEU A 106 7.40 15.71 25.60
N THR A 107 7.33 15.81 24.26
CA THR A 107 6.20 15.31 23.48
C THR A 107 6.70 14.33 22.42
N ARG A 108 6.11 13.14 22.37
CA ARG A 108 6.38 12.14 21.33
C ARG A 108 5.23 12.14 20.32
N VAL A 109 5.55 12.41 19.05
CA VAL A 109 4.59 12.49 17.94
C VAL A 109 4.95 11.45 16.90
N THR A 110 3.93 10.79 16.33
CA THR A 110 4.11 9.86 15.23
C THR A 110 4.40 10.62 13.93
N CYS A 111 5.33 10.12 13.12
CA CYS A 111 5.68 10.68 11.81
C CYS A 111 5.87 9.57 10.78
N PRO A 112 5.74 9.86 9.47
CA PRO A 112 6.02 8.90 8.42
C PRO A 112 7.46 8.42 8.45
N ILE A 113 7.68 7.14 8.09
CA ILE A 113 9.03 6.55 7.97
C ILE A 113 9.77 7.14 6.76
N GLY A 114 9.04 7.50 5.71
CA GLY A 114 9.57 7.96 4.44
C GLY A 114 9.38 6.90 3.34
N VAL A 115 10.33 6.80 2.41
CA VAL A 115 10.25 5.84 1.31
C VAL A 115 10.60 4.44 1.79
N ILE A 116 9.70 3.49 1.56
CA ILE A 116 9.85 2.08 1.93
C ILE A 116 10.06 1.26 0.67
N GLY A 117 11.13 0.46 0.62
CA GLY A 117 11.35 -0.54 -0.42
C GLY A 117 10.74 -1.88 0.00
N VAL A 118 9.92 -2.47 -0.88
CA VAL A 118 9.26 -3.75 -0.61
C VAL A 118 9.65 -4.75 -1.69
N ILE A 119 10.06 -5.95 -1.28
CA ILE A 119 10.39 -7.06 -2.18
C ILE A 119 9.38 -8.18 -1.90
N PHE A 120 8.66 -8.59 -2.93
CA PHE A 120 7.71 -9.71 -2.85
C PHE A 120 7.70 -10.49 -4.15
N GLU A 121 7.21 -11.74 -4.11
CA GLU A 121 7.18 -12.67 -5.24
C GLU A 121 5.82 -13.34 -5.35
N ALA A 122 5.32 -13.47 -6.58
CA ALA A 122 4.11 -14.21 -6.95
C ALA A 122 2.87 -13.87 -6.08
N ARG A 123 2.67 -12.58 -5.78
CA ARG A 123 1.57 -12.09 -4.95
C ARG A 123 1.01 -10.78 -5.52
N PRO A 124 0.13 -10.82 -6.52
CA PRO A 124 -0.48 -9.62 -7.12
C PRO A 124 -1.25 -8.78 -6.09
N ASP A 125 -1.94 -9.41 -5.13
CA ASP A 125 -2.64 -8.79 -4.01
C ASP A 125 -1.71 -7.93 -3.14
N ALA A 126 -0.49 -8.40 -2.88
CA ALA A 126 0.48 -7.70 -2.03
C ALA A 126 0.86 -6.31 -2.57
N LEU A 127 0.86 -6.12 -3.90
CA LEU A 127 1.12 -4.81 -4.50
C LEU A 127 0.12 -3.77 -4.00
N VAL A 128 -1.17 -4.07 -4.06
CA VAL A 128 -2.23 -3.15 -3.63
C VAL A 128 -2.24 -2.99 -2.12
N GLN A 129 -2.17 -4.09 -1.37
CA GLN A 129 -2.20 -4.10 0.10
C GLN A 129 -1.08 -3.23 0.68
N ILE A 130 0.17 -3.49 0.29
CA ILE A 130 1.33 -2.82 0.87
C ILE A 130 1.42 -1.36 0.42
N SER A 131 1.19 -1.08 -0.88
CA SER A 131 1.22 0.31 -1.38
C SER A 131 0.14 1.17 -0.73
N SER A 132 -1.03 0.60 -0.47
CA SER A 132 -2.13 1.29 0.20
C SER A 132 -1.83 1.58 1.67
N LEU A 133 -1.20 0.65 2.39
CA LEU A 133 -0.70 0.87 3.74
C LEU A 133 0.36 1.99 3.78
N CYS A 134 1.31 1.99 2.84
CA CYS A 134 2.32 3.04 2.72
C CYS A 134 1.72 4.40 2.37
N LEU A 135 0.62 4.43 1.58
CA LEU A 135 -0.08 5.66 1.23
C LEU A 135 -0.86 6.23 2.43
N LYS A 136 -1.42 5.37 3.29
CA LYS A 136 -2.18 5.78 4.47
C LYS A 136 -1.29 6.31 5.58
N SER A 137 -0.08 5.75 5.75
CA SER A 137 0.88 6.04 6.82
C SER A 137 2.09 6.82 6.31
#